data_3315042f1a34d9bb9a23284dbf3cdb1c
#
_entry.id   3315042f1a34d9bb9a23284dbf3cdb1c
#
_cell.length_a   1.000
_cell.length_b   1.000
_cell.length_c   1.000
_cell.angle_alpha   90.00
_cell.angle_beta   90.00
_cell.angle_gamma   90.00
#
_symmetry.space_group_name_H-M   'P 1'
#
loop_
_entity.id
_entity.type
_entity.pdbx_description
1 polymer ?
#
loop_
_entity_poly.entity_id
_entity_poly.type
_entity_poly.pdbx_seq_one_letter_code
_entity_poly.pdbx_strand_id
1 'polypeptide(L)'
;ITTLDRYQELFAEAPPGAARGEASHWYLYHPDAPNHIRRYVPEAQLVVMLRNPVERAYSEFLHFVRDQDEPLTDFAAALDAEEERIANHWALGRYVDRGRYDEHLERYLDCFPREQLRVYLFDDFVDDPAALRHDLFRFLGVDSAFEPDARRVNASGVPRSRVLHALLTAAA
;
A
#
# COMPACT_ATOMS: atom_id res chain seq x y z
N ILE A 1 -7.19 11.42 9.23
CA ILE A 1 -6.46 11.98 10.41
C ILE A 1 -5.97 13.34 9.99
N THR A 2 -6.42 14.38 10.70
CA THR A 2 -6.19 15.78 10.29
C THR A 2 -5.16 16.51 11.16
N THR A 3 -4.73 15.91 12.27
CA THR A 3 -3.75 16.51 13.19
C THR A 3 -2.77 15.46 13.71
N LEU A 4 -1.56 15.91 14.10
CA LEU A 4 -0.54 15.05 14.68
C LEU A 4 -1.03 14.40 15.99
N ASP A 5 -1.75 15.14 16.83
CA ASP A 5 -2.27 14.62 18.10
C ASP A 5 -3.20 13.42 17.89
N ARG A 6 -4.15 13.55 16.93
CA ARG A 6 -5.04 12.43 16.56
C ARG A 6 -4.30 11.26 15.94
N TYR A 7 -3.20 11.50 15.24
CA TYR A 7 -2.36 10.43 14.75
C TYR A 7 -1.66 9.69 15.89
N GLN A 8 -1.16 10.41 16.88
CA GLN A 8 -0.51 9.82 18.06
C GLN A 8 -1.49 9.03 18.92
N GLU A 9 -2.76 9.44 19.00
CA GLU A 9 -3.81 8.70 19.72
C GLU A 9 -3.99 7.26 19.22
N LEU A 10 -3.69 6.97 17.92
CA LEU A 10 -3.75 5.60 17.41
C LEU A 10 -2.81 4.63 18.12
N PHE A 11 -1.77 5.15 18.73
CA PHE A 11 -0.74 4.37 19.41
C PHE A 11 -0.78 4.51 20.93
N ALA A 12 -1.79 5.19 21.48
CA ALA A 12 -1.86 5.51 22.91
C ALA A 12 -1.94 4.27 23.81
N GLU A 13 -2.55 3.19 23.33
CA GLU A 13 -2.68 1.93 24.05
C GLU A 13 -1.46 0.99 23.90
N ALA A 14 -0.47 1.35 23.06
CA ALA A 14 0.70 0.51 22.87
C ALA A 14 1.57 0.46 24.13
N PRO A 15 1.97 -0.73 24.60
CA PRO A 15 2.85 -0.86 25.75
C PRO A 15 4.17 -0.10 25.59
N PRO A 16 4.80 0.36 26.68
CA PRO A 16 6.12 0.96 26.61
C PRO A 16 7.14 0.01 25.95
N GLY A 17 7.90 0.52 24.98
CA GLY A 17 8.89 -0.26 24.24
C GLY A 17 8.33 -1.12 23.09
N ALA A 18 7.02 -1.15 22.88
CA ALA A 18 6.44 -1.85 21.74
C ALA A 18 6.81 -1.13 20.42
N ALA A 19 7.13 -1.92 19.41
CA ALA A 19 7.21 -1.42 18.04
C ALA A 19 5.82 -0.92 17.60
N ARG A 20 5.80 0.26 17.00
CA ARG A 20 4.58 0.90 16.50
C ARG A 20 4.70 1.06 15.01
N GLY A 21 3.70 0.61 14.29
CA GLY A 21 3.70 0.69 12.83
C GLY A 21 2.32 0.96 12.28
N GLU A 22 2.30 1.53 11.10
CA GLU A 22 1.10 1.73 10.32
C GLU A 22 1.40 1.52 8.84
N ALA A 23 0.39 1.34 8.02
CA ALA A 23 0.54 1.14 6.59
C ALA A 23 -0.47 1.95 5.79
N SER A 24 -0.01 2.53 4.70
CA SER A 24 -0.86 3.14 3.69
C SER A 24 -0.32 2.84 2.29
N HIS A 25 -1.19 2.44 1.39
CA HIS A 25 -0.84 2.24 -0.02
C HIS A 25 -0.53 3.56 -0.75
N TRP A 26 -0.90 4.70 -0.16
CA TRP A 26 -0.63 6.03 -0.70
C TRP A 26 0.80 6.52 -0.42
N TYR A 27 1.44 6.06 0.62
CA TYR A 27 2.73 6.60 1.05
C TYR A 27 3.80 6.48 -0.03
N LEU A 28 3.93 5.32 -0.66
CA LEU A 28 4.94 5.13 -1.70
C LEU A 28 4.74 6.10 -2.88
N TYR A 29 3.48 6.35 -3.25
CA TYR A 29 3.10 7.15 -4.41
C TYR A 29 3.12 8.66 -4.13
N HIS A 30 2.68 9.11 -2.94
CA HIS A 30 2.52 10.52 -2.65
C HIS A 30 3.87 11.25 -2.58
N PRO A 31 4.10 12.33 -3.37
CA PRO A 31 5.41 12.95 -3.51
C PRO A 31 5.95 13.54 -2.20
N ASP A 32 5.08 14.05 -1.32
CA ASP A 32 5.49 14.68 -0.07
C ASP A 32 5.61 13.71 1.10
N ALA A 33 5.18 12.45 0.93
CA ALA A 33 5.18 11.48 2.03
C ALA A 33 6.58 11.25 2.63
N PRO A 34 7.67 11.08 1.84
CA PRO A 34 9.00 10.91 2.40
C PRO A 34 9.43 12.06 3.31
N ASN A 35 9.19 13.29 2.87
CA ASN A 35 9.52 14.50 3.63
C ASN A 35 8.69 14.62 4.91
N HIS A 36 7.41 14.30 4.86
CA HIS A 36 6.54 14.31 6.04
C HIS A 36 6.96 13.25 7.03
N ILE A 37 7.22 12.01 6.59
CA ILE A 37 7.70 10.95 7.47
C ILE A 37 9.05 11.35 8.09
N ARG A 38 10.00 11.82 7.29
CA ARG A 38 11.32 12.28 7.77
C ARG A 38 11.20 13.39 8.82
N ARG A 39 10.26 14.31 8.63
CA ARG A 39 10.03 15.42 9.57
C ARG A 39 9.51 14.96 10.92
N TYR A 40 8.56 14.01 10.95
CA TYR A 40 7.88 13.61 12.18
C TYR A 40 8.47 12.37 12.83
N VAL A 41 9.06 11.47 12.04
CA VAL A 41 9.65 10.21 12.51
C VAL A 41 10.95 9.94 11.77
N PRO A 42 12.03 10.73 12.05
CA PRO A 42 13.29 10.63 11.32
C PRO A 42 13.96 9.25 11.41
N GLU A 43 13.68 8.50 12.48
CA GLU A 43 14.21 7.15 12.72
C GLU A 43 13.26 6.04 12.22
N ALA A 44 12.27 6.38 11.38
CA ALA A 44 11.33 5.42 10.85
C ALA A 44 12.06 4.30 10.07
N GLN A 45 11.70 3.07 10.37
CA GLN A 45 12.05 1.92 9.55
C GLN A 45 10.95 1.74 8.51
N LEU A 46 11.33 1.83 7.24
CA LEU A 46 10.40 1.84 6.11
C LEU A 46 10.39 0.48 5.43
N VAL A 47 9.20 -0.05 5.23
CA VAL A 47 8.98 -1.34 4.58
C VAL A 47 8.11 -1.14 3.36
N VAL A 48 8.58 -1.60 2.21
CA VAL A 48 7.87 -1.53 0.94
C VAL A 48 7.70 -2.94 0.38
N MET A 49 6.47 -3.29 0.02
CA MET A 49 6.16 -4.51 -0.71
C MET A 49 5.80 -4.15 -2.14
N LEU A 50 6.60 -4.60 -3.09
CA LEU A 50 6.38 -4.38 -4.51
C LEU A 50 5.83 -5.65 -5.17
N ARG A 51 4.94 -5.45 -6.09
CA ARG A 51 4.40 -6.51 -6.95
C ARG A 51 4.77 -6.23 -8.40
N ASN A 52 4.70 -7.26 -9.27
CA ASN A 52 4.75 -7.04 -10.71
C ASN A 52 3.83 -5.86 -11.10
N PRO A 53 4.34 -4.78 -11.72
CA PRO A 53 3.57 -3.55 -11.91
C PRO A 53 2.33 -3.75 -12.80
N VAL A 54 2.38 -4.69 -13.75
CA VAL A 54 1.23 -5.01 -14.62
C VAL A 54 0.14 -5.72 -13.80
N GLU A 55 0.52 -6.71 -13.01
CA GLU A 55 -0.43 -7.42 -12.15
C GLU A 55 -1.01 -6.52 -11.06
N ARG A 56 -0.20 -5.62 -10.51
CA ARG A 56 -0.66 -4.62 -9.56
C ARG A 56 -1.69 -3.69 -10.20
N ALA A 57 -1.40 -3.16 -11.39
CA ALA A 57 -2.29 -2.26 -12.12
C ALA A 57 -3.64 -2.93 -12.43
N TYR A 58 -3.60 -4.17 -12.92
CA TYR A 58 -4.82 -4.92 -13.20
C TYR A 58 -5.61 -5.26 -11.93
N SER A 59 -4.93 -5.64 -10.86
CA SER A 59 -5.57 -5.90 -9.56
C SER A 59 -6.24 -4.65 -8.99
N GLU A 60 -5.60 -3.48 -9.10
CA GLU A 60 -6.16 -2.19 -8.66
C GLU A 60 -7.38 -1.80 -9.51
N PHE A 61 -7.30 -1.99 -10.84
CA PHE A 61 -8.43 -1.78 -11.73
C PHE A 61 -9.64 -2.62 -11.31
N LEU A 62 -9.46 -3.92 -11.08
CA LEU A 62 -10.54 -4.81 -10.64
C LEU A 62 -11.13 -4.38 -9.29
N HIS A 63 -10.28 -3.87 -8.39
CA HIS A 63 -10.71 -3.33 -7.10
C HIS A 63 -11.62 -2.13 -7.28
N PHE A 64 -11.19 -1.14 -8.07
CA PHE A 64 -11.98 0.07 -8.34
C PHE A 64 -13.26 -0.21 -9.13
N VAL A 65 -13.25 -1.17 -10.07
CA VAL A 65 -14.47 -1.63 -10.76
C VAL A 65 -15.46 -2.26 -9.77
N ARG A 66 -14.96 -3.07 -8.83
CA ARG A 66 -15.77 -3.69 -7.79
C ARG A 66 -16.42 -2.64 -6.89
N ASP A 67 -15.63 -1.66 -6.44
CA ASP A 67 -16.06 -0.62 -5.49
C ASP A 67 -16.80 0.53 -6.18
N GLN A 68 -16.96 0.47 -7.52
CA GLN A 68 -17.65 1.45 -8.37
C GLN A 68 -16.92 2.80 -8.49
N ASP A 69 -15.65 2.83 -8.14
CA ASP A 69 -14.77 3.99 -8.29
C ASP A 69 -14.19 4.11 -9.71
N GLU A 70 -14.19 3.01 -10.50
CA GLU A 70 -13.80 2.99 -11.90
C GLU A 70 -15.03 2.86 -12.80
N PRO A 71 -15.37 3.91 -13.59
CA PRO A 71 -16.50 3.87 -14.50
C PRO A 71 -16.28 2.99 -15.73
N LEU A 72 -15.00 2.82 -16.15
CA LEU A 72 -14.65 1.99 -17.30
C LEU A 72 -14.60 0.52 -16.88
N THR A 73 -15.10 -0.37 -17.76
CA THR A 73 -15.11 -1.81 -17.51
C THR A 73 -14.07 -2.58 -18.33
N ASP A 74 -13.43 -1.88 -19.25
CA ASP A 74 -12.32 -2.41 -20.04
C ASP A 74 -10.99 -1.83 -19.53
N PHE A 75 -10.04 -2.72 -19.26
CA PHE A 75 -8.76 -2.31 -18.67
C PHE A 75 -7.89 -1.50 -19.64
N ALA A 76 -7.92 -1.83 -20.94
CA ALA A 76 -7.16 -1.09 -21.94
C ALA A 76 -7.69 0.35 -22.05
N ALA A 77 -9.01 0.51 -22.10
CA ALA A 77 -9.63 1.84 -22.08
C ALA A 77 -9.30 2.62 -20.80
N ALA A 78 -9.21 1.95 -19.67
CA ALA A 78 -8.83 2.58 -18.40
C ALA A 78 -7.36 3.04 -18.39
N LEU A 79 -6.46 2.30 -19.04
CA LEU A 79 -5.06 2.69 -19.25
C LEU A 79 -4.97 3.89 -20.20
N ASP A 80 -5.69 3.87 -21.31
CA ASP A 80 -5.70 4.96 -22.30
C ASP A 80 -6.22 6.28 -21.71
N ALA A 81 -7.11 6.20 -20.70
CA ALA A 81 -7.65 7.37 -20.00
C ALA A 81 -6.70 7.97 -18.94
N GLU A 82 -5.58 7.31 -18.63
CA GLU A 82 -4.72 7.70 -17.50
C GLU A 82 -4.08 9.08 -17.69
N GLU A 83 -3.60 9.39 -18.88
CA GLU A 83 -2.96 10.68 -19.16
C GLU A 83 -3.94 11.86 -18.92
N GLU A 84 -5.17 11.73 -19.37
CA GLU A 84 -6.23 12.71 -19.12
C GLU A 84 -6.56 12.83 -17.62
N ARG A 85 -6.60 11.72 -16.90
CA ARG A 85 -6.82 11.68 -15.45
C ARG A 85 -5.71 12.40 -14.69
N ILE A 86 -4.46 12.19 -15.07
CA ILE A 86 -3.32 12.89 -14.48
C ILE A 86 -3.43 14.40 -14.73
N ALA A 87 -3.72 14.81 -15.97
CA ALA A 87 -3.88 16.21 -16.33
C ALA A 87 -5.03 16.91 -15.57
N ASN A 88 -6.11 16.18 -15.28
CA ASN A 88 -7.26 16.66 -14.53
C ASN A 88 -7.14 16.43 -13.00
N HIS A 89 -5.98 16.04 -12.50
CA HIS A 89 -5.70 15.79 -11.07
C HIS A 89 -6.61 14.74 -10.41
N TRP A 90 -7.08 13.76 -11.18
CA TRP A 90 -7.82 12.64 -10.59
C TRP A 90 -6.91 11.81 -9.69
N ALA A 91 -7.39 11.50 -8.50
CA ALA A 91 -6.63 10.72 -7.52
C ALA A 91 -6.56 9.23 -7.88
N LEU A 92 -7.60 8.70 -8.53
CA LEU A 92 -7.75 7.28 -8.85
C LEU A 92 -7.46 6.99 -10.34
N GLY A 93 -7.27 5.73 -10.67
CA GLY A 93 -7.10 5.28 -12.05
C GLY A 93 -5.76 5.68 -12.69
N ARG A 94 -4.72 5.84 -11.88
CA ARG A 94 -3.33 6.10 -12.32
C ARG A 94 -2.53 4.80 -12.25
N TYR A 95 -2.86 3.90 -13.14
CA TYR A 95 -2.40 2.51 -13.08
C TYR A 95 -0.91 2.35 -13.44
N VAL A 96 -0.46 3.01 -14.50
CA VAL A 96 0.94 2.95 -14.96
C VAL A 96 1.82 3.83 -14.07
N ASP A 97 1.39 5.07 -13.81
CA ASP A 97 2.13 6.06 -13.03
C ASP A 97 2.49 5.51 -11.63
N ARG A 98 1.55 4.87 -10.96
CA ARG A 98 1.80 4.21 -9.67
C ARG A 98 2.74 3.00 -9.74
N GLY A 99 2.97 2.45 -10.92
CA GLY A 99 3.89 1.35 -11.17
C GLY A 99 5.35 1.76 -11.38
N ARG A 100 5.63 3.05 -11.45
CA ARG A 100 7.00 3.59 -11.59
C ARG A 100 7.73 3.57 -10.25
N TYR A 101 8.01 2.37 -9.78
CA TYR A 101 8.58 2.15 -8.45
C TYR A 101 9.99 2.76 -8.28
N ASP A 102 10.76 2.81 -9.34
CA ASP A 102 12.08 3.45 -9.38
C ASP A 102 11.99 4.92 -8.97
N GLU A 103 11.13 5.70 -9.64
CA GLU A 103 10.91 7.12 -9.34
C GLU A 103 10.37 7.32 -7.90
N HIS A 104 9.52 6.41 -7.43
CA HIS A 104 8.94 6.50 -6.10
C HIS A 104 9.97 6.17 -5.02
N LEU A 105 10.78 5.11 -5.20
CA LEU A 105 11.80 4.70 -4.26
C LEU A 105 12.96 5.70 -4.19
N GLU A 106 13.33 6.32 -5.31
CA GLU A 106 14.37 7.35 -5.35
C GLU A 106 14.06 8.49 -4.37
N ARG A 107 12.81 8.99 -4.34
CA ARG A 107 12.38 10.01 -3.38
C ARG A 107 12.56 9.61 -1.92
N TYR A 108 12.40 8.33 -1.61
CA TYR A 108 12.66 7.82 -0.25
C TYR A 108 14.13 7.72 0.05
N LEU A 109 14.95 7.28 -0.92
CA LEU A 109 16.41 7.20 -0.76
C LEU A 109 17.08 8.57 -0.65
N ASP A 110 16.49 9.62 -1.23
CA ASP A 110 16.91 11.00 -1.03
C ASP A 110 16.64 11.51 0.40
N CYS A 111 15.62 10.97 1.05
CA CYS A 111 15.22 11.38 2.39
C CYS A 111 15.77 10.51 3.51
N PHE A 112 15.98 9.21 3.27
CA PHE A 112 16.32 8.22 4.29
C PHE A 112 17.58 7.44 3.92
N PRO A 113 18.44 7.11 4.90
CA PRO A 113 19.53 6.17 4.68
C PRO A 113 19.00 4.82 4.17
N ARG A 114 19.80 4.16 3.31
CA ARG A 114 19.43 2.86 2.72
C ARG A 114 19.11 1.81 3.77
N GLU A 115 19.73 1.88 4.93
CA GLU A 115 19.56 0.97 6.05
C GLU A 115 18.19 1.08 6.71
N GLN A 116 17.52 2.23 6.57
CA GLN A 116 16.17 2.44 7.09
C GLN A 116 15.09 1.96 6.11
N LEU A 117 15.43 1.57 4.88
CA LEU A 117 14.49 1.14 3.85
C LEU A 117 14.67 -0.34 3.52
N ARG A 118 13.62 -1.13 3.68
CA ARG A 118 13.56 -2.51 3.25
C ARG A 118 12.50 -2.68 2.16
N VAL A 119 12.92 -3.25 1.04
CA VAL A 119 12.04 -3.53 -0.11
C VAL A 119 11.95 -5.03 -0.29
N TYR A 120 10.72 -5.54 -0.36
CA TYR A 120 10.39 -6.93 -0.63
C TYR A 120 9.59 -7.07 -1.92
N LEU A 121 9.70 -8.19 -2.57
CA LEU A 121 8.83 -8.55 -3.69
C LEU A 121 7.67 -9.41 -3.18
N PHE A 122 6.51 -9.17 -3.75
CA PHE A 122 5.31 -9.94 -3.41
C PHE A 122 5.46 -11.43 -3.77
N ASP A 123 6.22 -11.72 -4.84
CA ASP A 123 6.48 -13.08 -5.27
C ASP A 123 7.33 -13.82 -4.22
N ASP A 124 8.36 -13.18 -3.64
CA ASP A 124 9.14 -13.76 -2.54
C ASP A 124 8.26 -14.04 -1.31
N PHE A 125 7.29 -13.16 -1.03
CA PHE A 125 6.32 -13.39 0.04
C PHE A 125 5.41 -14.59 -0.24
N VAL A 126 5.03 -14.82 -1.49
CA VAL A 126 4.20 -15.97 -1.89
C VAL A 126 5.01 -17.27 -1.81
N ASP A 127 6.26 -17.22 -2.25
CA ASP A 127 7.13 -18.39 -2.32
C ASP A 127 7.60 -18.85 -0.93
N ASP A 128 8.06 -17.93 -0.09
CA ASP A 128 8.50 -18.24 1.28
C ASP A 128 8.09 -17.12 2.27
N PRO A 129 6.82 -17.11 2.72
CA PRO A 129 6.34 -16.11 3.68
C PRO A 129 7.04 -16.19 5.05
N ALA A 130 7.60 -17.35 5.40
CA ALA A 130 8.29 -17.52 6.67
C ALA A 130 9.67 -16.85 6.65
N ALA A 131 10.45 -17.05 5.59
CA ALA A 131 11.75 -16.42 5.43
C ALA A 131 11.61 -14.88 5.37
N LEU A 132 10.66 -14.38 4.59
CA LEU A 132 10.41 -12.95 4.49
C LEU A 132 10.01 -12.35 5.84
N ARG A 133 9.09 -13.00 6.58
CA ARG A 133 8.69 -12.56 7.93
C ARG A 133 9.89 -12.51 8.88
N HIS A 134 10.72 -13.54 8.87
CA HIS A 134 11.91 -13.60 9.73
C HIS A 134 12.89 -12.46 9.43
N ASP A 135 13.14 -12.14 8.14
CA ASP A 135 13.97 -11.01 7.76
C ASP A 135 13.33 -9.67 8.17
N LEU A 136 12.04 -9.51 7.95
CA LEU A 136 11.28 -8.33 8.36
C LEU A 136 11.36 -8.08 9.87
N PHE A 137 11.13 -9.11 10.68
CA PHE A 137 11.17 -8.97 12.13
C PHE A 137 12.58 -8.64 12.63
N ARG A 138 13.60 -9.23 12.01
CA ARG A 138 15.00 -8.87 12.28
C ARG A 138 15.29 -7.42 11.92
N PHE A 139 14.82 -6.96 10.77
CA PHE A 139 14.96 -5.58 10.34
C PHE A 139 14.28 -4.61 11.31
N LEU A 140 13.08 -4.93 11.77
CA LEU A 140 12.33 -4.13 12.74
C LEU A 140 12.85 -4.24 14.19
N GLY A 141 13.77 -5.15 14.47
CA GLY A 141 14.30 -5.38 15.82
C GLY A 141 13.28 -5.97 16.80
N VAL A 142 12.28 -6.69 16.27
CA VAL A 142 11.27 -7.37 17.09
C VAL A 142 11.52 -8.88 17.15
N ASP A 143 10.77 -9.60 18.01
CA ASP A 143 10.93 -11.04 18.19
C ASP A 143 10.66 -11.80 16.88
N SER A 144 11.70 -12.34 16.29
CA SER A 144 11.64 -13.08 15.04
C SER A 144 11.05 -14.49 15.17
N ALA A 145 10.86 -14.99 16.41
CA ALA A 145 10.24 -16.29 16.67
C ALA A 145 8.71 -16.20 16.71
N PHE A 146 8.13 -14.99 16.72
CA PHE A 146 6.68 -14.81 16.70
C PHE A 146 6.07 -15.36 15.41
N GLU A 147 5.08 -16.25 15.54
CA GLU A 147 4.31 -16.79 14.42
C GLU A 147 2.89 -16.21 14.43
N PRO A 148 2.55 -15.33 13.45
CA PRO A 148 1.20 -14.79 13.33
C PRO A 148 0.22 -15.85 12.82
N ASP A 149 -1.06 -15.67 13.12
CA ASP A 149 -2.13 -16.47 12.51
C ASP A 149 -2.18 -16.19 10.98
N ALA A 150 -1.76 -17.18 10.20
CA ALA A 150 -1.58 -17.07 8.75
C ALA A 150 -2.91 -17.24 7.96
N ARG A 151 -4.03 -16.72 8.45
CA ARG A 151 -5.28 -16.75 7.70
C ARG A 151 -5.20 -15.82 6.49
N ARG A 152 -5.60 -16.36 5.34
CA ARG A 152 -5.74 -15.56 4.14
C ARG A 152 -6.93 -14.60 4.29
N VAL A 153 -6.63 -13.30 4.36
CA VAL A 153 -7.64 -12.22 4.38
C VAL A 153 -7.70 -11.56 3.01
N ASN A 154 -8.88 -11.08 2.63
CA ASN A 154 -9.12 -10.33 1.39
C ASN A 154 -8.88 -11.12 0.09
N ALA A 155 -9.58 -12.25 -0.09
CA ALA A 155 -9.63 -12.92 -1.39
C ALA A 155 -10.22 -11.97 -2.46
N SER A 156 -9.44 -11.70 -3.52
CA SER A 156 -9.89 -10.87 -4.65
C SER A 156 -11.05 -11.54 -5.39
N GLY A 157 -12.06 -10.75 -5.76
CA GLY A 157 -13.19 -11.22 -6.56
C GLY A 157 -13.95 -10.05 -7.17
N VAL A 158 -14.49 -10.25 -8.36
CA VAL A 158 -15.40 -9.30 -9.00
C VAL A 158 -16.84 -9.80 -8.79
N PRO A 159 -17.76 -8.94 -8.33
CA PRO A 159 -19.16 -9.33 -8.19
C PRO A 159 -19.74 -9.76 -9.53
N ARG A 160 -20.46 -10.90 -9.53
CA ARG A 160 -21.15 -11.38 -10.74
C ARG A 160 -22.27 -10.45 -11.22
N SER A 161 -22.78 -9.60 -10.34
CA SER A 161 -23.81 -8.59 -10.65
C SER A 161 -23.52 -7.29 -9.90
N ARG A 162 -23.20 -6.24 -10.64
CA ARG A 162 -22.96 -4.89 -10.08
C ARG A 162 -24.20 -4.34 -9.36
N VAL A 163 -25.40 -4.59 -9.88
CA VAL A 163 -26.65 -4.11 -9.29
C VAL A 163 -26.91 -4.77 -7.93
N LEU A 164 -26.73 -6.11 -7.85
CA LEU A 164 -26.93 -6.83 -6.60
C LEU A 164 -25.86 -6.42 -5.55
N HIS A 165 -24.63 -6.22 -5.99
CA HIS A 165 -23.55 -5.75 -5.10
C HIS A 165 -23.86 -4.35 -4.55
N ALA A 166 -24.26 -3.40 -5.40
CA ALA A 166 -24.63 -2.05 -4.98
C ALA A 166 -25.80 -2.04 -3.98
N LEU A 167 -26.80 -2.91 -4.16
CA LEU A 167 -27.93 -3.04 -3.23
C LEU A 167 -27.49 -3.61 -1.87
N LEU A 168 -26.55 -4.55 -1.86
CA LEU A 168 -26.05 -5.17 -0.62
C LEU A 168 -25.11 -4.23 0.15
N THR A 169 -24.31 -3.44 -0.54
CA THR A 169 -23.40 -2.46 0.10
C THR A 169 -24.11 -1.21 0.59
N ALA A 170 -25.21 -0.82 -0.03
CA ALA A 170 -26.03 0.31 0.44
C ALA A 170 -26.89 -0.02 1.68
N ALA A 171 -27.00 -1.31 2.03
CA ALA A 171 -27.78 -1.80 3.18
C ALA A 171 -26.90 -2.18 4.39
N ALA A 172 -25.57 -2.03 4.30
CA ALA A 172 -24.60 -2.33 5.35
C ALA A 172 -24.03 -1.04 5.94
#